data_25deb51225e45e4f2ab72d658f316c0c
#
_entry.id   25deb51225e45e4f2ab72d658f316c0c
#
_cell.length_a   1.000
_cell.length_b   1.000
_cell.length_c   1.000
_cell.angle_alpha   90.00
_cell.angle_beta   90.00
_cell.angle_gamma   90.00
#
_symmetry.space_group_name_H-M   'P 1'
#
loop_
_entity.id
_entity.type
_entity.pdbx_description
1 polymer ?
#
loop_
_entity_poly.entity_id
_entity_poly.type
_entity_poly.pdbx_seq_one_letter_code
_entity_poly.pdbx_strand_id
1 'polypeptide(L)'
;MLHPKNPKIPAMHFNTRFICTKKNWFGGGMDVTPSLIDNKEKKYFHNELKKMCNLHNKKYYPKYKKWCDEYFYLPHREEPRGIGGIFFDYKMDDWSKDFLFIKDVGSTFAYIVKEIVKKKMFKKWTKKEKEIKLLKRGRYV
;
A
#
# COMPACT_ATOMS: atom_id res chain seq x y z
N MET A 1 9.51 3.25 -1.74
CA MET A 1 8.58 4.27 -1.19
C MET A 1 8.57 5.49 -2.09
N LEU A 2 7.39 5.96 -2.49
CA LEU A 2 7.20 7.11 -3.38
C LEU A 2 6.61 8.29 -2.60
N HIS A 3 7.26 9.45 -2.67
CA HIS A 3 6.79 10.71 -2.07
C HIS A 3 6.62 11.78 -3.16
N PRO A 4 5.48 11.79 -3.87
CA PRO A 4 5.25 12.75 -4.95
C PRO A 4 5.30 14.20 -4.47
N LYS A 5 5.77 15.13 -5.30
CA LYS A 5 5.80 16.58 -4.97
C LYS A 5 4.39 17.13 -4.78
N ASN A 6 3.46 16.74 -5.64
CA ASN A 6 2.06 17.19 -5.60
C ASN A 6 1.35 16.58 -4.36
N PRO A 7 0.80 17.41 -3.43
CA PRO A 7 0.16 16.92 -2.21
C PRO A 7 -1.16 16.16 -2.45
N LYS A 8 -1.75 16.26 -3.63
CA LYS A 8 -2.95 15.51 -4.02
C LYS A 8 -2.65 14.08 -4.43
N ILE A 9 -1.38 13.76 -4.71
CA ILE A 9 -0.93 12.39 -4.95
C ILE A 9 -0.45 11.82 -3.61
N PRO A 10 -0.99 10.67 -3.16
CA PRO A 10 -0.63 10.08 -1.89
C PRO A 10 0.83 9.57 -1.88
N ALA A 11 1.41 9.46 -0.70
CA ALA A 11 2.62 8.65 -0.53
C ALA A 11 2.24 7.17 -0.69
N MET A 12 3.04 6.43 -1.45
CA MET A 12 2.77 5.04 -1.80
C MET A 12 3.97 4.17 -1.42
N HIS A 13 3.70 3.12 -0.68
CA HIS A 13 4.70 2.23 -0.12
C HIS A 13 4.53 0.85 -0.71
N PHE A 14 5.65 0.24 -1.06
CA PHE A 14 5.71 -1.10 -1.61
C PHE A 14 6.99 -1.79 -1.15
N ASN A 15 6.86 -3.03 -0.78
CA ASN A 15 7.97 -3.90 -0.43
C ASN A 15 7.65 -5.33 -0.85
N THR A 16 8.61 -6.02 -1.42
CA THR A 16 8.64 -7.47 -1.54
C THR A 16 10.01 -7.96 -1.14
N ARG A 17 10.04 -9.12 -0.49
CA ARG A 17 11.28 -9.76 -0.06
C ARG A 17 11.17 -11.27 -0.16
N PHE A 18 12.28 -11.89 -0.44
CA PHE A 18 12.49 -13.32 -0.30
C PHE A 18 13.60 -13.51 0.74
N ILE A 19 13.30 -14.22 1.80
CA ILE A 19 14.22 -14.47 2.90
C ILE A 19 14.74 -15.90 2.76
N CYS A 20 16.07 -16.03 2.65
CA CYS A 20 16.77 -17.31 2.60
C CYS A 20 17.39 -17.63 3.95
N THR A 21 16.89 -18.66 4.61
CA THR A 21 17.46 -19.23 5.84
C THR A 21 17.30 -20.75 5.79
N LYS A 22 17.28 -21.44 6.94
CA LYS A 22 16.90 -22.87 6.99
C LYS A 22 15.49 -23.13 6.47
N LYS A 23 14.58 -22.13 6.60
CA LYS A 23 13.27 -22.10 5.96
C LYS A 23 13.19 -20.83 5.13
N ASN A 24 12.85 -20.96 3.86
CA ASN A 24 12.71 -19.80 2.98
C ASN A 24 11.27 -19.33 2.92
N TRP A 25 11.06 -18.01 2.86
CA TRP A 25 9.70 -17.46 2.75
C TRP A 25 9.66 -16.15 1.99
N PHE A 26 8.48 -15.83 1.48
CA PHE A 26 8.17 -14.53 0.91
C PHE A 26 7.50 -13.62 1.94
N GLY A 27 7.82 -12.33 1.87
CA GLY A 27 7.13 -11.29 2.60
C GLY A 27 6.97 -10.05 1.75
N GLY A 28 6.11 -9.14 2.18
CA GLY A 28 5.90 -7.88 1.50
C GLY A 28 4.57 -7.23 1.81
N GLY A 29 4.25 -6.26 0.98
CA GLY A 29 2.99 -5.54 1.07
C GLY A 29 3.02 -4.23 0.29
N MET A 30 1.86 -3.60 0.23
CA MET A 30 1.70 -2.25 -0.26
C MET A 30 0.65 -1.52 0.56
N ASP A 31 0.92 -0.25 0.84
CA ASP A 31 -0.02 0.64 1.52
C ASP A 31 0.10 2.07 1.01
N VAL A 32 -0.91 2.87 1.30
CA VAL A 32 -1.01 4.23 0.79
C VAL A 32 -1.33 5.20 1.93
N THR A 33 -0.56 6.30 1.97
CA THR A 33 -0.71 7.37 2.96
C THR A 33 -1.05 8.69 2.25
N PRO A 34 -2.33 9.01 2.05
CA PRO A 34 -2.74 10.27 1.48
C PRO A 34 -2.57 11.41 2.49
N SER A 35 -2.12 12.57 2.01
CA SER A 35 -2.13 13.82 2.79
C SER A 35 -3.54 14.40 2.85
N LEU A 36 -4.28 14.28 1.75
CA LEU A 36 -5.68 14.68 1.59
C LEU A 36 -6.50 13.43 1.29
N ILE A 37 -7.43 13.09 2.18
CA ILE A 37 -8.23 11.87 2.03
C ILE A 37 -9.22 12.04 0.88
N ASP A 38 -9.19 11.08 -0.05
CA ASP A 38 -10.12 10.93 -1.16
C ASP A 38 -10.79 9.55 -1.04
N ASN A 39 -12.05 9.53 -0.62
CA ASN A 39 -12.77 8.28 -0.39
C ASN A 39 -13.00 7.48 -1.66
N LYS A 40 -13.10 8.13 -2.84
CA LYS A 40 -13.21 7.42 -4.13
C LYS A 40 -11.90 6.72 -4.46
N GLU A 41 -10.77 7.39 -4.24
CA GLU A 41 -9.43 6.82 -4.43
C GLU A 41 -9.17 5.67 -3.44
N LYS A 42 -9.54 5.85 -2.17
CA LYS A 42 -9.46 4.77 -1.17
C LYS A 42 -10.24 3.54 -1.61
N LYS A 43 -11.48 3.71 -2.04
CA LYS A 43 -12.34 2.61 -2.53
C LYS A 43 -11.74 1.94 -3.78
N TYR A 44 -11.25 2.73 -4.73
CA TYR A 44 -10.56 2.23 -5.92
C TYR A 44 -9.36 1.37 -5.54
N PHE A 45 -8.46 1.91 -4.71
CA PHE A 45 -7.25 1.21 -4.24
C PHE A 45 -7.58 -0.15 -3.62
N HIS A 46 -8.48 -0.18 -2.65
CA HIS A 46 -8.86 -1.42 -1.98
C HIS A 46 -9.58 -2.42 -2.91
N ASN A 47 -10.36 -1.95 -3.88
CA ASN A 47 -10.98 -2.81 -4.88
C ASN A 47 -9.94 -3.49 -5.78
N GLU A 48 -8.91 -2.77 -6.23
CA GLU A 48 -7.84 -3.36 -7.05
C GLU A 48 -7.04 -4.39 -6.24
N LEU A 49 -6.73 -4.11 -4.96
CA LEU A 49 -6.09 -5.09 -4.08
C LEU A 49 -6.93 -6.36 -3.89
N LYS A 50 -8.23 -6.17 -3.66
CA LYS A 50 -9.16 -7.30 -3.49
C LYS A 50 -9.27 -8.15 -4.74
N LYS A 51 -9.36 -7.52 -5.92
CA LYS A 51 -9.37 -8.24 -7.20
C LYS A 51 -8.11 -9.08 -7.36
N MET A 52 -6.94 -8.49 -7.20
CA MET A 52 -5.66 -9.18 -7.32
C MET A 52 -5.54 -10.34 -6.33
N CYS A 53 -5.84 -10.11 -5.06
CA CYS A 53 -5.79 -11.17 -4.05
C CYS A 53 -6.74 -12.32 -4.37
N ASN A 54 -7.94 -12.03 -4.89
CA ASN A 54 -8.95 -13.04 -5.21
C ASN A 54 -8.57 -13.95 -6.39
N LEU A 55 -7.65 -13.51 -7.27
CA LEU A 55 -7.09 -14.36 -8.32
C LEU A 55 -6.27 -15.52 -7.74
N HIS A 56 -5.72 -15.34 -6.56
CA HIS A 56 -4.91 -16.34 -5.87
C HIS A 56 -5.70 -17.06 -4.77
N ASN A 57 -6.32 -16.30 -3.87
CA ASN A 57 -7.14 -16.85 -2.79
C ASN A 57 -8.07 -15.76 -2.21
N LYS A 58 -9.36 -16.07 -2.13
CA LYS A 58 -10.38 -15.15 -1.57
C LYS A 58 -10.12 -14.77 -0.10
N LYS A 59 -9.37 -15.57 0.65
CA LYS A 59 -8.99 -15.30 2.05
C LYS A 59 -7.81 -14.32 2.17
N TYR A 60 -7.03 -14.09 1.10
CA TYR A 60 -5.83 -13.26 1.18
C TYR A 60 -6.15 -11.80 1.48
N TYR A 61 -7.08 -11.19 0.77
CA TYR A 61 -7.40 -9.79 0.99
C TYR A 61 -7.87 -9.49 2.42
N PRO A 62 -8.87 -10.16 3.01
CA PRO A 62 -9.29 -9.88 4.38
C PRO A 62 -8.17 -10.16 5.40
N LYS A 63 -7.40 -11.24 5.24
CA LYS A 63 -6.29 -11.58 6.11
C LYS A 63 -5.17 -10.53 6.06
N TYR A 64 -4.70 -10.20 4.88
CA TYR A 64 -3.55 -9.31 4.71
C TYR A 64 -3.91 -7.84 4.92
N LYS A 65 -5.16 -7.46 4.64
CA LYS A 65 -5.66 -6.13 5.00
C LYS A 65 -5.67 -5.93 6.50
N LYS A 66 -6.24 -6.87 7.25
CA LYS A 66 -6.25 -6.81 8.71
C LYS A 66 -4.83 -6.71 9.27
N TRP A 67 -3.93 -7.55 8.79
CA TRP A 67 -2.53 -7.53 9.22
C TRP A 67 -1.85 -6.19 8.88
N CYS A 68 -2.11 -5.61 7.71
CA CYS A 68 -1.62 -4.29 7.33
C CYS A 68 -2.12 -3.19 8.28
N ASP A 69 -3.41 -3.21 8.61
CA ASP A 69 -4.03 -2.22 9.51
C ASP A 69 -3.41 -2.28 10.91
N GLU A 70 -3.14 -3.48 11.42
CA GLU A 70 -2.47 -3.70 12.72
C GLU A 70 -0.99 -3.31 12.69
N TYR A 71 -0.26 -3.73 11.65
CA TYR A 71 1.19 -3.51 11.52
C TYR A 71 1.56 -2.03 11.38
N PHE A 72 0.76 -1.25 10.65
CA PHE A 72 0.99 0.17 10.39
C PHE A 72 0.17 1.11 11.29
N TYR A 73 -0.46 0.61 12.33
CA TYR A 73 -1.05 1.45 13.35
C TYR A 73 0.05 2.19 14.13
N LEU A 74 -0.18 3.46 14.42
CA LEU A 74 0.76 4.32 15.15
C LEU A 74 0.27 4.50 16.60
N PRO A 75 0.70 3.66 17.57
CA PRO A 75 0.18 3.70 18.93
C PRO A 75 0.39 5.04 19.64
N HIS A 76 1.54 5.67 19.40
CA HIS A 76 1.91 6.97 19.97
C HIS A 76 1.10 8.15 19.40
N ARG A 77 0.31 7.93 18.36
CA ARG A 77 -0.57 8.90 17.71
C ARG A 77 -2.03 8.49 17.76
N GLU A 78 -2.32 7.27 18.20
CA GLU A 78 -3.65 6.66 18.21
C GLU A 78 -4.36 6.73 16.85
N GLU A 79 -3.60 6.60 15.76
CA GLU A 79 -4.12 6.69 14.39
C GLU A 79 -3.50 5.67 13.44
N PRO A 80 -4.20 5.27 12.37
CA PRO A 80 -3.59 4.49 11.29
C PRO A 80 -2.61 5.36 10.49
N ARG A 81 -1.51 4.77 10.02
CA ARG A 81 -0.52 5.45 9.18
C ARG A 81 -1.13 6.08 7.91
N GLY A 82 -2.08 5.40 7.29
CA GLY A 82 -2.73 5.83 6.06
C GLY A 82 -4.09 5.17 5.88
N ILE A 83 -4.44 4.89 4.65
CA ILE A 83 -5.71 4.22 4.31
C ILE A 83 -5.62 2.70 4.31
N GLY A 84 -4.49 2.15 4.77
CA GLY A 84 -4.20 0.72 4.78
C GLY A 84 -3.72 0.19 3.44
N GLY A 85 -3.84 -1.09 3.27
CA GLY A 85 -3.38 -1.83 2.12
C GLY A 85 -3.39 -3.33 2.40
N ILE A 86 -2.32 -4.03 1.99
CA ILE A 86 -2.05 -5.42 2.35
C ILE A 86 -0.63 -5.56 2.90
N PHE A 87 -0.49 -6.42 3.90
CA PHE A 87 0.81 -6.82 4.44
C PHE A 87 0.81 -8.32 4.70
N PHE A 88 1.90 -8.98 4.36
CA PHE A 88 2.08 -10.41 4.57
C PHE A 88 3.56 -10.73 4.83
N ASP A 89 3.78 -11.77 5.61
CA ASP A 89 5.09 -12.32 5.89
C ASP A 89 5.00 -13.84 6.07
N TYR A 90 6.14 -14.50 6.16
CA TYR A 90 6.23 -15.95 6.36
C TYR A 90 5.39 -16.78 5.36
N LYS A 91 5.27 -16.27 4.12
CA LYS A 91 4.54 -16.99 3.09
C LYS A 91 5.42 -18.08 2.47
N MET A 92 5.10 -19.32 2.82
CA MET A 92 5.87 -20.51 2.43
C MET A 92 4.97 -21.74 2.19
N ASP A 93 3.76 -21.52 1.66
CA ASP A 93 2.78 -22.57 1.42
C ASP A 93 3.13 -23.41 0.18
N ASP A 94 3.45 -22.73 -0.93
CA ASP A 94 3.84 -23.30 -2.22
C ASP A 94 4.69 -22.26 -2.96
N TRP A 95 5.97 -22.59 -3.18
CA TRP A 95 6.93 -21.62 -3.72
C TRP A 95 6.48 -21.01 -5.05
N SER A 96 6.00 -21.81 -5.98
CA SER A 96 5.60 -21.35 -7.31
C SER A 96 4.36 -20.45 -7.25
N LYS A 97 3.35 -20.84 -6.47
CA LYS A 97 2.14 -20.03 -6.26
C LYS A 97 2.44 -18.75 -5.50
N ASP A 98 3.28 -18.85 -4.49
CA ASP A 98 3.70 -17.71 -3.68
C ASP A 98 4.49 -16.71 -4.50
N PHE A 99 5.39 -17.18 -5.37
CA PHE A 99 6.14 -16.33 -6.29
C PHE A 99 5.22 -15.61 -7.31
N LEU A 100 4.24 -16.32 -7.87
CA LEU A 100 3.23 -15.70 -8.75
C LEU A 100 2.44 -14.62 -8.04
N PHE A 101 2.02 -14.88 -6.79
CA PHE A 101 1.34 -13.87 -5.98
C PHE A 101 2.22 -12.63 -5.77
N ILE A 102 3.51 -12.80 -5.42
CA ILE A 102 4.46 -11.69 -5.26
C ILE A 102 4.60 -10.86 -6.55
N LYS A 103 4.70 -11.52 -7.71
CA LYS A 103 4.75 -10.83 -9.01
C LYS A 103 3.50 -10.00 -9.26
N ASP A 104 2.32 -10.55 -8.96
CA ASP A 104 1.06 -9.84 -9.15
C ASP A 104 0.88 -8.68 -8.17
N VAL A 105 1.39 -8.81 -6.93
CA VAL A 105 1.48 -7.68 -5.99
C VAL A 105 2.29 -6.54 -6.60
N GLY A 106 3.46 -6.82 -7.17
CA GLY A 106 4.31 -5.82 -7.81
C GLY A 106 3.67 -5.18 -9.04
N SER A 107 3.11 -5.97 -9.92
CA SER A 107 2.44 -5.50 -11.15
C SER A 107 1.22 -4.65 -10.82
N THR A 108 0.43 -5.06 -9.82
CA THR A 108 -0.74 -4.32 -9.35
C THR A 108 -0.34 -2.99 -8.72
N PHE A 109 0.74 -2.96 -7.92
CA PHE A 109 1.27 -1.71 -7.39
C PHE A 109 1.66 -0.73 -8.50
N ALA A 110 2.43 -1.18 -9.48
CA ALA A 110 2.84 -0.34 -10.61
C ALA A 110 1.63 0.19 -11.39
N TYR A 111 0.62 -0.64 -11.62
CA TYR A 111 -0.61 -0.23 -12.26
C TYR A 111 -1.36 0.84 -11.47
N ILE A 112 -1.57 0.63 -10.16
CA ILE A 112 -2.27 1.59 -9.28
C ILE A 112 -1.52 2.92 -9.22
N VAL A 113 -0.18 2.90 -9.06
CA VAL A 113 0.66 4.11 -9.07
C VAL A 113 0.45 4.90 -10.35
N LYS A 114 0.55 4.22 -11.49
CA LYS A 114 0.34 4.84 -12.82
C LYS A 114 -1.02 5.53 -12.92
N GLU A 115 -2.09 4.84 -12.51
CA GLU A 115 -3.46 5.37 -12.61
C GLU A 115 -3.69 6.58 -11.67
N ILE A 116 -3.19 6.51 -10.43
CA ILE A 116 -3.31 7.63 -9.48
C ILE A 116 -2.50 8.83 -9.96
N VAL A 117 -1.26 8.61 -10.39
CA VAL A 117 -0.39 9.69 -10.88
C VAL A 117 -0.98 10.37 -12.10
N LYS A 118 -1.41 9.60 -13.13
CA LYS A 118 -2.06 10.14 -14.33
C LYS A 118 -3.24 11.07 -14.02
N LYS A 119 -4.09 10.68 -13.06
CA LYS A 119 -5.26 11.45 -12.68
C LYS A 119 -4.95 12.76 -11.96
N LYS A 120 -3.79 12.84 -11.31
CA LYS A 120 -3.51 13.92 -10.34
C LYS A 120 -2.26 14.74 -10.65
N MET A 121 -1.35 14.28 -11.53
CA MET A 121 -0.04 14.90 -11.72
C MET A 121 -0.11 16.38 -12.17
N PHE A 122 -1.13 16.75 -12.93
CA PHE A 122 -1.33 18.13 -13.41
C PHE A 122 -2.32 18.94 -12.56
N LYS A 123 -2.89 18.36 -11.48
CA LYS A 123 -3.78 19.10 -10.60
C LYS A 123 -3.01 20.17 -9.83
N LYS A 124 -3.46 21.43 -9.94
CA LYS A 124 -2.93 22.53 -9.14
C LYS A 124 -3.19 22.28 -7.66
N TRP A 125 -2.31 22.77 -6.81
CA TRP A 125 -2.45 22.70 -5.36
C TRP A 125 -2.13 24.04 -4.69
N THR A 126 -2.66 24.22 -3.47
CA THR A 126 -2.46 25.40 -2.66
C THR A 126 -1.27 25.26 -1.70
N LYS A 127 -0.78 26.38 -1.14
CA LYS A 127 0.23 26.39 -0.08
C LYS A 127 -0.24 25.59 1.15
N LYS A 128 -1.51 25.76 1.54
CA LYS A 128 -2.13 25.02 2.65
C LYS A 128 -2.09 23.49 2.45
N GLU A 129 -2.42 23.01 1.24
CA GLU A 129 -2.35 21.59 0.93
C GLU A 129 -0.91 21.03 1.02
N LYS A 130 0.09 21.84 0.65
CA LYS A 130 1.50 21.50 0.82
C LYS A 130 1.90 21.42 2.30
N GLU A 131 1.43 22.33 3.13
CA GLU A 131 1.67 22.31 4.58
C GLU A 131 1.04 21.07 5.22
N ILE A 132 -0.21 20.75 4.89
CA ILE A 132 -0.88 19.51 5.34
C ILE A 132 -0.05 18.28 4.98
N LYS A 133 0.49 18.23 3.77
CA LYS A 133 1.37 17.12 3.35
C LYS A 133 2.62 17.02 4.22
N LEU A 134 3.28 18.14 4.53
CA LEU A 134 4.49 18.15 5.37
C LEU A 134 4.17 17.68 6.80
N LEU A 135 3.07 18.17 7.38
CA LEU A 135 2.60 17.73 8.69
C LEU A 135 2.29 16.24 8.69
N LYS A 136 1.52 15.75 7.71
CA LYS A 136 1.18 14.32 7.63
C LYS A 136 2.42 13.45 7.48
N ARG A 137 3.39 13.88 6.65
CA ARG A 137 4.66 13.17 6.51
C ARG A 137 5.43 13.09 7.83
N GLY A 138 5.51 14.18 8.59
CA GLY A 138 6.17 14.23 9.90
C GLY A 138 5.47 13.39 10.98
N ARG A 139 4.22 12.98 10.76
CA ARG A 139 3.48 12.16 11.73
C ARG A 139 3.78 10.66 11.62
N TYR A 140 4.23 10.17 10.49
CA TYR A 140 4.41 8.73 10.24
C TYR A 140 5.84 8.32 9.83
N VAL A 141 6.75 9.27 9.74
CA VAL A 141 8.19 9.02 9.47
C VAL A 141 8.97 8.88 10.78
#